data_202352735fb93b04e5c914c637fc44f8
#
_entry.id   202352735fb93b04e5c914c637fc44f8
#
_cell.length_a   1.000
_cell.length_b   1.000
_cell.length_c   1.000
_cell.angle_alpha   90.00
_cell.angle_beta   90.00
_cell.angle_gamma   90.00
#
_symmetry.space_group_name_H-M   'P 1'
#
loop_
_entity.id
_entity.type
_entity.pdbx_description
1 polymer ?
#
loop_
_entity_poly.entity_id
_entity_poly.type
_entity_poly.pdbx_seq_one_letter_code
_entity_poly.pdbx_strand_id
1 'polypeptide(L)'
;MDWWRAMTGATLNSPKLGSRLNRSPSLVTGFNFIRFKKITEVGIKSIYSHGLRSLLTVLGIVIGVAAVIAMLAVSEGASYEAQQQFRDLGASNILVKSVKPAEVEESSRSGFGPPQAIVYGLTTADITTIRNSIPGVSNVIASRIVKKNVWNGGLNMNTDVVGTSVDYPVSRNYNLRAGRFFSESEMRDHGNVVVLGDEVAQALFPIDNPLGKTIRIDSDYYNIVGIMESEGFSNLGQNQAGSSNSAPSRVFIPFTSSKSRFGETTTRQTAGGVESETVELHEAIIQVEGQDGVIEVGEIIDQILQRRHKDIDYAIEVPLALLRQAEESALRDQIVAGAIAGISLLVGGIGIMNIMLASVTERTREIGIRRALGAKRKDIIMQFLIEAVILSGVGGLIGVVLGIVIPFIISAFWGMTTIVTPLAPILAFSISALIGVIFGIYPSIRAADMDPVEALRHE
;
A
#
# COMPACT_ATOMS: atom_id res chain seq x y z
N MET A 1 31.54 52.47 2.87
CA MET A 1 32.18 53.76 3.09
C MET A 1 32.75 53.73 4.47
N ASP A 2 34.08 53.69 4.50
CA ASP A 2 35.00 54.17 5.52
C ASP A 2 34.84 53.76 6.99
N TRP A 3 35.47 52.62 7.31
CA TRP A 3 35.98 52.36 8.68
C TRP A 3 37.11 51.32 8.72
N TRP A 4 37.90 51.18 7.63
CA TRP A 4 38.98 50.18 7.53
C TRP A 4 40.38 50.81 7.28
N ARG A 5 40.62 52.03 7.77
CA ARG A 5 41.96 52.69 7.63
C ARG A 5 42.33 53.49 8.86
N ALA A 6 42.59 52.79 9.95
CA ALA A 6 43.37 53.37 11.01
C ALA A 6 43.89 52.31 11.96
N MET A 7 45.08 51.79 11.72
CA MET A 7 46.05 51.30 12.67
C MET A 7 47.13 50.47 11.97
N THR A 8 47.87 51.10 11.11
CA THR A 8 49.22 50.64 10.76
C THR A 8 50.23 51.56 11.49
N GLY A 9 51.10 50.94 12.27
CA GLY A 9 52.29 51.66 12.72
C GLY A 9 52.72 51.34 14.12
N ALA A 10 53.54 50.30 14.31
CA ALA A 10 54.62 50.27 15.28
C ALA A 10 55.55 49.07 15.01
N THR A 11 56.70 49.41 14.41
CA THR A 11 57.93 48.59 14.35
C THR A 11 58.56 48.55 15.70
N LEU A 12 59.06 47.39 16.17
CA LEU A 12 60.31 47.31 16.97
C LEU A 12 60.76 45.83 17.14
N ASN A 13 61.90 45.60 16.49
CA ASN A 13 63.10 44.84 16.88
C ASN A 13 62.99 43.49 17.66
N SER A 14 63.62 42.49 17.02
CA SER A 14 64.04 41.20 17.55
C SER A 14 65.11 41.25 18.64
N PRO A 15 65.24 40.19 19.46
CA PRO A 15 66.42 39.35 19.29
C PRO A 15 66.14 37.82 19.21
N LYS A 16 67.06 37.21 18.47
CA LYS A 16 67.24 35.77 18.32
C LYS A 16 67.58 35.08 19.64
N LEU A 17 66.94 34.00 20.05
CA LEU A 17 67.56 32.91 20.79
C LEU A 17 66.81 31.57 20.62
N GLY A 18 67.60 30.59 20.21
CA GLY A 18 67.48 29.24 20.73
C GLY A 18 66.50 28.26 20.02
N SER A 19 67.04 27.60 19.02
CA SER A 19 66.60 26.29 18.58
C SER A 19 66.33 25.30 19.73
N ARG A 20 65.10 24.90 19.96
CA ARG A 20 64.82 23.59 20.60
C ARG A 20 63.43 23.01 20.16
N LEU A 21 63.55 21.95 19.41
CA LEU A 21 62.63 20.80 19.39
C LEU A 21 61.17 21.09 18.98
N ASN A 22 61.01 21.06 17.69
CA ASN A 22 59.77 20.67 17.02
C ASN A 22 59.36 19.26 17.48
N ARG A 23 58.46 19.15 18.47
CA ARG A 23 57.63 17.98 18.70
C ARG A 23 56.21 18.41 18.38
N SER A 24 55.84 18.22 17.15
CA SER A 24 54.45 18.17 16.74
C SER A 24 53.75 17.06 17.55
N PRO A 25 52.66 17.35 18.26
CA PRO A 25 51.78 16.28 18.72
C PRO A 25 50.93 15.82 17.54
N SER A 26 51.43 14.86 16.81
CA SER A 26 50.59 14.00 15.99
C SER A 26 49.82 13.08 16.94
N LEU A 27 48.81 13.64 17.58
CA LEU A 27 47.81 12.86 18.33
C LEU A 27 46.49 13.07 17.64
N VAL A 28 46.02 11.97 17.18
CA VAL A 28 44.62 11.60 16.82
C VAL A 28 44.59 11.02 15.43
N THR A 29 44.24 9.77 15.43
CA THR A 29 43.68 8.86 14.45
C THR A 29 44.52 7.61 14.23
N GLY A 30 44.67 6.88 15.33
CA GLY A 30 44.84 5.43 15.22
C GLY A 30 43.69 4.82 15.99
N PHE A 31 42.52 4.81 15.45
CA PHE A 31 41.46 3.91 15.89
C PHE A 31 41.99 2.47 15.67
N ASN A 32 42.60 1.92 16.71
CA ASN A 32 43.38 0.68 16.66
C ASN A 32 42.40 -0.47 16.30
N PHE A 33 42.32 -0.80 15.00
CA PHE A 33 41.60 -1.94 14.46
C PHE A 33 41.93 -3.24 15.21
N ILE A 34 43.13 -3.36 15.73
CA ILE A 34 43.59 -4.51 16.56
C ILE A 34 42.87 -4.49 17.94
N ARG A 35 42.57 -3.37 18.53
CA ARG A 35 41.78 -3.29 19.77
C ARG A 35 40.33 -3.62 19.53
N PHE A 36 39.77 -3.17 18.40
CA PHE A 36 38.39 -3.50 18.01
C PHE A 36 38.21 -5.02 17.81
N LYS A 37 39.14 -5.68 17.10
CA LYS A 37 39.13 -7.13 16.89
C LYS A 37 39.21 -7.94 18.21
N LYS A 38 40.02 -7.50 19.17
CA LYS A 38 40.08 -8.15 20.50
C LYS A 38 38.82 -7.92 21.33
N ILE A 39 38.17 -6.76 21.22
CA ILE A 39 36.92 -6.47 21.94
C ILE A 39 35.77 -7.28 21.37
N THR A 40 35.69 -7.45 20.03
CA THR A 40 34.69 -8.30 19.39
C THR A 40 34.88 -9.79 19.72
N GLU A 41 36.09 -10.27 19.76
CA GLU A 41 36.40 -11.68 20.14
C GLU A 41 35.98 -11.98 21.59
N VAL A 42 36.23 -11.07 22.51
CA VAL A 42 35.80 -11.16 23.92
C VAL A 42 34.30 -11.08 24.05
N GLY A 43 33.62 -10.21 23.29
CA GLY A 43 32.15 -10.11 23.27
C GLY A 43 31.47 -11.39 22.80
N ILE A 44 31.97 -11.99 21.73
CA ILE A 44 31.46 -13.27 21.19
C ILE A 44 31.65 -14.41 22.19
N LYS A 45 32.78 -14.46 22.88
CA LYS A 45 33.07 -15.49 23.90
C LYS A 45 32.16 -15.37 25.12
N SER A 46 31.77 -14.16 25.50
CA SER A 46 30.81 -13.89 26.59
C SER A 46 29.38 -14.41 26.27
N ILE A 47 28.99 -14.34 24.99
CA ILE A 47 27.68 -14.87 24.52
C ILE A 47 27.59 -16.39 24.71
N TYR A 48 28.70 -17.09 24.51
CA TYR A 48 28.76 -18.56 24.66
C TYR A 48 28.72 -19.05 26.10
N SER A 49 29.19 -18.24 27.07
CA SER A 49 29.24 -18.69 28.48
C SER A 49 27.86 -18.77 29.15
N HIS A 50 26.86 -17.98 28.72
CA HIS A 50 25.48 -18.00 29.22
C HIS A 50 24.46 -18.10 28.09
N GLY A 51 24.64 -19.14 27.25
CA GLY A 51 23.95 -19.27 25.95
C GLY A 51 22.42 -19.09 25.98
N LEU A 52 21.74 -19.59 27.03
CA LEU A 52 20.28 -19.53 27.09
C LEU A 52 19.78 -18.10 27.40
N ARG A 53 20.48 -17.34 28.25
CA ARG A 53 20.11 -15.97 28.61
C ARG A 53 20.41 -14.99 27.48
N SER A 54 21.58 -15.13 26.86
CA SER A 54 21.99 -14.32 25.71
C SER A 54 21.11 -14.60 24.48
N LEU A 55 20.71 -15.84 24.27
CA LEU A 55 19.79 -16.22 23.18
C LEU A 55 18.43 -15.56 23.37
N LEU A 56 17.83 -15.60 24.56
CA LEU A 56 16.52 -15.01 24.85
C LEU A 56 16.53 -13.48 24.67
N THR A 57 17.61 -12.81 25.05
CA THR A 57 17.70 -11.35 24.93
C THR A 57 17.96 -10.90 23.49
N VAL A 58 18.85 -11.57 22.78
CA VAL A 58 19.07 -11.31 21.36
C VAL A 58 17.82 -11.63 20.56
N LEU A 59 17.07 -12.69 20.92
CA LEU A 59 15.80 -13.03 20.31
C LEU A 59 14.75 -11.90 20.41
N GLY A 60 14.67 -11.23 21.55
CA GLY A 60 13.77 -10.07 21.71
C GLY A 60 14.08 -8.93 20.73
N ILE A 61 15.38 -8.64 20.52
CA ILE A 61 15.80 -7.64 19.54
C ILE A 61 15.55 -8.11 18.12
N VAL A 62 15.90 -9.36 17.82
CA VAL A 62 15.69 -9.97 16.50
C VAL A 62 14.21 -9.92 16.11
N ILE A 63 13.32 -10.36 17.00
CA ILE A 63 11.88 -10.34 16.75
C ILE A 63 11.37 -8.89 16.60
N GLY A 64 11.81 -7.98 17.47
CA GLY A 64 11.41 -6.58 17.42
C GLY A 64 11.81 -5.92 16.09
N VAL A 65 13.06 -6.08 15.66
CA VAL A 65 13.56 -5.54 14.39
C VAL A 65 12.87 -6.19 13.19
N ALA A 66 12.73 -7.53 13.20
CA ALA A 66 12.06 -8.25 12.13
C ALA A 66 10.59 -7.85 12.00
N ALA A 67 9.89 -7.68 13.12
CA ALA A 67 8.50 -7.24 13.14
C ALA A 67 8.32 -5.83 12.56
N VAL A 68 9.20 -4.88 12.89
CA VAL A 68 9.15 -3.52 12.30
C VAL A 68 9.30 -3.57 10.79
N ILE A 69 10.29 -4.30 10.29
CA ILE A 69 10.55 -4.38 8.85
C ILE A 69 9.41 -5.08 8.12
N ALA A 70 8.97 -6.23 8.64
CA ALA A 70 7.89 -7.01 8.04
C ALA A 70 6.60 -6.20 7.95
N MET A 71 6.27 -5.46 9.01
CA MET A 71 5.08 -4.63 9.03
C MET A 71 5.15 -3.47 8.05
N LEU A 72 6.27 -2.73 8.02
CA LEU A 72 6.45 -1.65 7.05
C LEU A 72 6.33 -2.19 5.62
N ALA A 73 6.87 -3.39 5.35
CA ALA A 73 6.79 -4.02 4.05
C ALA A 73 5.35 -4.42 3.66
N VAL A 74 4.56 -4.95 4.59
CA VAL A 74 3.15 -5.30 4.35
C VAL A 74 2.31 -4.04 4.16
N SER A 75 2.51 -3.02 5.00
CA SER A 75 1.78 -1.75 4.89
C SER A 75 2.06 -1.02 3.58
N GLU A 76 3.31 -0.96 3.14
CA GLU A 76 3.69 -0.36 1.85
C GLU A 76 3.11 -1.15 0.68
N GLY A 77 3.12 -2.48 0.77
CA GLY A 77 2.49 -3.34 -0.22
C GLY A 77 0.98 -3.11 -0.34
N ALA A 78 0.28 -3.02 0.78
CA ALA A 78 -1.16 -2.74 0.82
C ALA A 78 -1.49 -1.33 0.25
N SER A 79 -0.68 -0.33 0.60
CA SER A 79 -0.82 1.03 0.05
C SER A 79 -0.59 1.05 -1.47
N TYR A 80 0.41 0.33 -1.96
CA TYR A 80 0.68 0.22 -3.39
C TYR A 80 -0.47 -0.47 -4.15
N GLU A 81 -1.02 -1.54 -3.58
CA GLU A 81 -2.16 -2.25 -4.17
C GLU A 81 -3.42 -1.37 -4.21
N ALA A 82 -3.70 -0.65 -3.13
CA ALA A 82 -4.78 0.34 -3.09
C ALA A 82 -4.60 1.44 -4.15
N GLN A 83 -3.38 1.98 -4.30
CA GLN A 83 -3.07 2.98 -5.33
C GLN A 83 -3.20 2.43 -6.76
N GLN A 84 -2.88 1.17 -6.99
CA GLN A 84 -3.10 0.54 -8.29
C GLN A 84 -4.58 0.43 -8.63
N GLN A 85 -5.39 -0.12 -7.73
CA GLN A 85 -6.84 -0.19 -7.90
C GLN A 85 -7.46 1.19 -8.16
N PHE A 86 -6.94 2.22 -7.49
CA PHE A 86 -7.36 3.60 -7.67
C PHE A 86 -7.02 4.16 -9.07
N ARG A 87 -5.84 3.83 -9.63
CA ARG A 87 -5.48 4.24 -11.00
C ARG A 87 -6.37 3.60 -12.04
N ASP A 88 -6.73 2.33 -11.84
CA ASP A 88 -7.56 1.57 -12.77
C ASP A 88 -9.01 2.08 -12.80
N LEU A 89 -9.49 2.63 -11.69
CA LEU A 89 -10.82 3.27 -11.60
C LEU A 89 -10.87 4.70 -12.15
N GLY A 90 -9.70 5.34 -12.40
CA GLY A 90 -9.60 6.74 -12.78
C GLY A 90 -9.67 7.68 -11.57
N ALA A 91 -8.56 8.36 -11.28
CA ALA A 91 -8.34 9.14 -10.06
C ALA A 91 -9.38 10.23 -9.77
N SER A 92 -10.03 10.75 -10.80
CA SER A 92 -11.00 11.86 -10.71
C SER A 92 -12.44 11.41 -10.97
N ASN A 93 -12.70 10.10 -11.02
CA ASN A 93 -14.02 9.58 -11.35
C ASN A 93 -14.81 9.25 -10.08
N ILE A 94 -16.08 9.64 -10.07
CA ILE A 94 -17.07 9.20 -9.10
C ILE A 94 -17.98 8.21 -9.81
N LEU A 95 -18.13 7.04 -9.24
CA LEU A 95 -18.98 6.01 -9.80
C LEU A 95 -20.27 5.92 -9.03
N VAL A 96 -21.39 6.15 -9.71
CA VAL A 96 -22.73 5.99 -9.15
C VAL A 96 -23.40 4.79 -9.81
N LYS A 97 -23.84 3.83 -9.02
CA LYS A 97 -24.49 2.58 -9.47
C LYS A 97 -25.92 2.53 -9.01
N SER A 98 -26.80 2.02 -9.85
CA SER A 98 -28.16 1.67 -9.45
C SER A 98 -28.16 0.39 -8.65
N VAL A 99 -28.82 0.40 -7.49
CA VAL A 99 -28.90 -0.73 -6.57
C VAL A 99 -30.37 -1.03 -6.28
N LYS A 100 -30.76 -2.28 -6.34
CA LYS A 100 -32.13 -2.69 -6.00
C LYS A 100 -32.37 -2.49 -4.51
N PRO A 101 -33.42 -1.77 -4.08
CA PRO A 101 -33.76 -1.57 -2.68
C PRO A 101 -34.11 -2.89 -1.99
N ALA A 102 -33.62 -3.12 -0.77
CA ALA A 102 -33.81 -4.36 -0.02
C ALA A 102 -35.28 -4.65 0.31
N GLU A 103 -36.09 -3.61 0.55
CA GLU A 103 -37.53 -3.74 0.85
C GLU A 103 -38.32 -4.32 -0.31
N VAL A 104 -37.86 -4.12 -1.54
CA VAL A 104 -38.49 -4.61 -2.76
C VAL A 104 -38.11 -6.08 -2.99
N GLU A 105 -36.97 -6.55 -2.51
CA GLU A 105 -36.59 -7.97 -2.57
C GLU A 105 -37.51 -8.84 -1.70
N GLU A 106 -37.93 -8.36 -0.55
CA GLU A 106 -38.84 -9.11 0.35
C GLU A 106 -40.27 -9.16 -0.19
N SER A 107 -40.75 -8.08 -0.78
CA SER A 107 -42.08 -8.03 -1.36
C SER A 107 -42.24 -8.88 -2.62
N SER A 108 -41.18 -9.05 -3.39
CA SER A 108 -41.18 -9.90 -4.60
C SER A 108 -41.27 -11.41 -4.27
N ARG A 109 -40.83 -11.82 -3.08
CA ARG A 109 -40.87 -13.22 -2.64
C ARG A 109 -42.24 -13.68 -2.12
N SER A 110 -43.15 -12.77 -1.81
CA SER A 110 -44.46 -13.08 -1.19
C SER A 110 -45.66 -12.93 -2.11
N GLY A 111 -45.52 -12.58 -3.39
CA GLY A 111 -46.58 -12.07 -4.20
C GLY A 111 -47.28 -13.09 -5.12
N PHE A 112 -48.51 -13.45 -4.78
CA PHE A 112 -49.55 -13.93 -5.70
C PHE A 112 -50.20 -12.74 -6.46
N GLY A 113 -49.41 -11.85 -7.08
CA GLY A 113 -49.92 -10.72 -7.86
C GLY A 113 -49.39 -10.73 -9.29
N PRO A 114 -50.03 -9.98 -10.23
CA PRO A 114 -49.44 -9.80 -11.55
C PRO A 114 -48.03 -9.19 -11.41
N PRO A 115 -47.03 -9.58 -12.22
CA PRO A 115 -45.67 -9.07 -12.13
C PRO A 115 -45.68 -7.56 -12.32
N GLN A 116 -45.54 -6.82 -11.25
CA GLN A 116 -45.30 -5.38 -11.32
C GLN A 116 -43.84 -5.17 -11.63
N ALA A 117 -43.54 -4.39 -12.68
CA ALA A 117 -42.18 -3.99 -12.99
C ALA A 117 -41.64 -3.10 -11.85
N ILE A 118 -40.58 -3.54 -11.21
CA ILE A 118 -39.91 -2.78 -10.19
C ILE A 118 -39.07 -1.71 -10.90
N VAL A 119 -39.40 -0.43 -10.65
CA VAL A 119 -38.65 0.70 -11.21
C VAL A 119 -37.73 1.24 -10.14
N TYR A 120 -36.43 1.26 -10.41
CA TYR A 120 -35.43 1.78 -9.48
C TYR A 120 -34.17 2.27 -10.20
N GLY A 121 -33.32 3.00 -9.48
CA GLY A 121 -32.02 3.41 -9.92
C GLY A 121 -32.00 4.74 -10.67
N LEU A 122 -30.84 5.02 -11.23
CA LEU A 122 -30.53 6.30 -11.89
C LEU A 122 -31.37 6.54 -13.14
N THR A 123 -31.77 7.81 -13.33
CA THR A 123 -32.50 8.27 -14.51
C THR A 123 -31.62 9.21 -15.36
N THR A 124 -31.98 9.38 -16.62
CA THR A 124 -31.36 10.39 -17.50
C THR A 124 -31.53 11.82 -16.96
N ALA A 125 -32.62 12.07 -16.22
CA ALA A 125 -32.87 13.35 -15.58
C ALA A 125 -31.88 13.64 -14.43
N ASP A 126 -31.45 12.63 -13.69
CA ASP A 126 -30.43 12.75 -12.66
C ASP A 126 -29.08 13.13 -13.26
N ILE A 127 -28.68 12.42 -14.32
CA ILE A 127 -27.45 12.72 -15.06
C ILE A 127 -27.44 14.16 -15.58
N THR A 128 -28.55 14.60 -16.13
CA THR A 128 -28.67 15.99 -16.64
C THR A 128 -28.59 17.00 -15.51
N THR A 129 -29.21 16.70 -14.36
CA THR A 129 -29.16 17.57 -13.17
C THR A 129 -27.73 17.64 -12.62
N ILE A 130 -27.05 16.52 -12.46
CA ILE A 130 -25.65 16.46 -11.98
C ILE A 130 -24.74 17.26 -12.89
N ARG A 131 -24.84 17.04 -14.21
CA ARG A 131 -24.01 17.74 -15.21
C ARG A 131 -24.19 19.25 -15.17
N ASN A 132 -25.45 19.75 -14.99
CA ASN A 132 -25.77 21.17 -15.08
C ASN A 132 -25.63 21.90 -13.75
N SER A 133 -25.75 21.20 -12.62
CA SER A 133 -25.87 21.86 -11.30
C SER A 133 -24.55 21.83 -10.52
N ILE A 134 -23.61 20.98 -10.84
CA ILE A 134 -22.37 20.83 -10.08
C ILE A 134 -21.20 21.46 -10.84
N PRO A 135 -20.61 22.55 -10.33
CA PRO A 135 -19.40 23.11 -10.91
C PRO A 135 -18.24 22.13 -10.69
N GLY A 136 -17.33 22.02 -11.69
CA GLY A 136 -16.19 21.09 -11.63
C GLY A 136 -16.47 19.69 -12.17
N VAL A 137 -17.70 19.39 -12.61
CA VAL A 137 -17.99 18.17 -13.39
C VAL A 137 -17.65 18.43 -14.84
N SER A 138 -16.62 17.74 -15.35
CA SER A 138 -16.17 17.87 -16.75
C SER A 138 -16.99 17.02 -17.71
N ASN A 139 -17.34 15.79 -17.32
CA ASN A 139 -18.11 14.87 -18.13
C ASN A 139 -18.92 13.90 -17.27
N VAL A 140 -20.03 13.42 -17.81
CA VAL A 140 -20.85 12.38 -17.18
C VAL A 140 -21.17 11.32 -18.22
N ILE A 141 -20.72 10.10 -17.95
CA ILE A 141 -20.82 8.95 -18.83
C ILE A 141 -21.82 7.98 -18.23
N ALA A 142 -22.94 7.86 -18.90
CA ALA A 142 -23.98 6.93 -18.52
C ALA A 142 -23.76 5.56 -19.16
N SER A 143 -24.00 4.51 -18.40
CA SER A 143 -23.89 3.14 -18.88
C SER A 143 -25.09 2.31 -18.50
N ARG A 144 -25.51 1.47 -19.42
CA ARG A 144 -26.56 0.50 -19.21
C ARG A 144 -26.02 -0.90 -19.43
N ILE A 145 -26.24 -1.78 -18.47
CA ILE A 145 -25.72 -3.15 -18.47
C ILE A 145 -26.88 -4.14 -18.60
N VAL A 146 -26.85 -4.96 -19.64
CA VAL A 146 -27.89 -5.98 -19.87
C VAL A 146 -27.21 -7.32 -20.11
N LYS A 147 -27.60 -8.36 -19.37
CA LYS A 147 -27.12 -9.73 -19.63
C LYS A 147 -27.79 -10.30 -20.87
N LYS A 148 -27.01 -10.66 -21.87
CA LYS A 148 -27.48 -11.24 -23.13
C LYS A 148 -26.57 -12.37 -23.61
N ASN A 149 -27.18 -13.27 -24.38
CA ASN A 149 -26.42 -14.30 -25.09
C ASN A 149 -25.85 -13.71 -26.38
N VAL A 150 -24.55 -13.86 -26.55
CA VAL A 150 -23.80 -13.46 -27.72
C VAL A 150 -23.43 -14.72 -28.51
N TRP A 151 -23.66 -14.70 -29.82
CA TRP A 151 -23.47 -15.84 -30.70
C TRP A 151 -22.56 -15.56 -31.85
N ASN A 152 -21.69 -16.52 -32.16
CA ASN A 152 -20.92 -16.57 -33.41
C ASN A 152 -21.06 -17.99 -33.99
N GLY A 153 -21.92 -18.16 -35.00
CA GLY A 153 -22.21 -19.49 -35.55
C GLY A 153 -22.73 -20.45 -34.48
N GLY A 154 -22.00 -21.52 -34.21
CA GLY A 154 -22.34 -22.52 -33.19
C GLY A 154 -21.84 -22.21 -31.76
N LEU A 155 -21.03 -21.19 -31.60
CA LEU A 155 -20.48 -20.76 -30.31
C LEU A 155 -21.37 -19.70 -29.66
N ASN A 156 -21.60 -19.80 -28.36
CA ASN A 156 -22.34 -18.80 -27.61
C ASN A 156 -21.71 -18.55 -26.25
N MET A 157 -21.92 -17.34 -25.74
CA MET A 157 -21.51 -16.93 -24.41
C MET A 157 -22.57 -15.99 -23.81
N ASN A 158 -22.99 -16.25 -22.56
CA ASN A 158 -23.81 -15.29 -21.83
C ASN A 158 -22.89 -14.28 -21.16
N THR A 159 -23.05 -13.00 -21.52
CA THR A 159 -22.16 -11.93 -21.06
C THR A 159 -22.91 -10.63 -20.85
N ASP A 160 -22.29 -9.71 -20.14
CA ASP A 160 -22.82 -8.37 -19.94
C ASP A 160 -22.60 -7.52 -21.20
N VAL A 161 -23.69 -7.06 -21.78
CA VAL A 161 -23.68 -6.10 -22.90
C VAL A 161 -23.83 -4.69 -22.29
N VAL A 162 -22.82 -3.89 -22.43
CA VAL A 162 -22.73 -2.53 -21.88
C VAL A 162 -23.02 -1.51 -22.97
N GLY A 163 -24.15 -0.88 -22.89
CA GLY A 163 -24.47 0.29 -23.71
C GLY A 163 -23.88 1.55 -23.07
N THR A 164 -22.95 2.21 -23.74
CA THR A 164 -22.23 3.36 -23.17
C THR A 164 -21.85 4.43 -24.20
N SER A 165 -21.20 5.50 -23.76
CA SER A 165 -20.71 6.59 -24.61
C SER A 165 -19.30 6.36 -25.15
N VAL A 166 -18.88 7.21 -26.07
CA VAL A 166 -17.56 7.14 -26.74
C VAL A 166 -16.41 7.32 -25.74
N ASP A 167 -16.61 8.10 -24.69
CA ASP A 167 -15.57 8.44 -23.70
C ASP A 167 -15.37 7.36 -22.63
N TYR A 168 -16.13 6.29 -22.66
CA TYR A 168 -16.09 5.23 -21.64
C TYR A 168 -14.71 4.59 -21.48
N PRO A 169 -13.97 4.23 -22.57
CA PRO A 169 -12.65 3.63 -22.42
C PRO A 169 -11.66 4.56 -21.71
N VAL A 170 -11.68 5.84 -22.07
CA VAL A 170 -10.79 6.85 -21.48
C VAL A 170 -11.08 7.02 -19.99
N SER A 171 -12.35 7.05 -19.61
CA SER A 171 -12.79 7.20 -18.21
C SER A 171 -12.41 6.02 -17.34
N ARG A 172 -12.38 4.82 -17.91
CA ARG A 172 -12.03 3.57 -17.22
C ARG A 172 -10.58 3.16 -17.41
N ASN A 173 -9.79 3.98 -18.07
CA ASN A 173 -8.41 3.67 -18.42
C ASN A 173 -8.27 2.33 -19.18
N TYR A 174 -9.27 2.01 -20.01
CA TYR A 174 -9.24 0.80 -20.83
C TYR A 174 -8.49 1.02 -22.13
N ASN A 175 -7.59 0.11 -22.45
CA ASN A 175 -6.84 0.11 -23.70
C ASN A 175 -7.52 -0.78 -24.74
N LEU A 176 -7.34 -0.42 -26.01
CA LEU A 176 -7.75 -1.25 -27.13
C LEU A 176 -6.59 -2.13 -27.58
N ARG A 177 -6.80 -3.44 -27.61
CA ARG A 177 -5.84 -4.39 -28.16
C ARG A 177 -5.74 -4.31 -29.67
N ALA A 178 -6.89 -4.11 -30.35
CA ALA A 178 -6.96 -4.01 -31.79
C ALA A 178 -8.21 -3.28 -32.25
N GLY A 179 -8.16 -2.65 -33.42
CA GLY A 179 -9.29 -1.90 -33.96
C GLY A 179 -9.48 -0.53 -33.36
N ARG A 180 -10.72 -0.10 -33.23
CA ARG A 180 -11.11 1.19 -32.64
C ARG A 180 -12.37 1.04 -31.77
N PHE A 181 -12.65 2.03 -30.94
CA PHE A 181 -13.94 2.17 -30.29
C PHE A 181 -14.96 2.79 -31.27
N PHE A 182 -16.23 2.73 -30.95
CA PHE A 182 -17.25 3.35 -31.80
C PHE A 182 -17.17 4.89 -31.71
N SER A 183 -17.64 5.54 -32.79
CA SER A 183 -17.60 6.98 -32.95
C SER A 183 -18.90 7.64 -32.52
N GLU A 184 -18.88 8.97 -32.34
CA GLU A 184 -20.11 9.75 -32.06
C GLU A 184 -21.15 9.65 -33.18
N SER A 185 -20.73 9.53 -34.47
CA SER A 185 -21.65 9.31 -35.59
C SER A 185 -22.39 7.97 -35.44
N GLU A 186 -21.64 6.89 -35.14
CA GLU A 186 -22.24 5.56 -34.90
C GLU A 186 -23.18 5.57 -33.69
N MET A 187 -22.88 6.39 -32.68
CA MET A 187 -23.75 6.56 -31.54
C MET A 187 -25.04 7.32 -31.90
N ARG A 188 -24.94 8.41 -32.67
CA ARG A 188 -26.11 9.18 -33.10
C ARG A 188 -27.03 8.40 -34.07
N ASP A 189 -26.43 7.63 -34.96
CA ASP A 189 -27.12 6.89 -35.99
C ASP A 189 -27.64 5.51 -35.50
N HIS A 190 -27.59 5.22 -34.19
CA HIS A 190 -27.94 3.93 -33.61
C HIS A 190 -27.20 2.76 -34.30
N GLY A 191 -25.91 2.95 -34.61
CA GLY A 191 -25.10 2.01 -35.37
C GLY A 191 -24.99 0.64 -34.74
N ASN A 192 -25.08 -0.39 -35.55
CA ASN A 192 -24.89 -1.78 -35.14
C ASN A 192 -23.40 -2.14 -35.09
N VAL A 193 -22.65 -1.48 -34.24
CA VAL A 193 -21.24 -1.71 -34.01
C VAL A 193 -21.01 -2.23 -32.59
N VAL A 194 -19.98 -3.03 -32.44
CA VAL A 194 -19.65 -3.67 -31.17
C VAL A 194 -18.14 -3.72 -30.96
N VAL A 195 -17.73 -3.52 -29.71
CA VAL A 195 -16.37 -3.76 -29.23
C VAL A 195 -16.42 -4.92 -28.26
N LEU A 196 -15.61 -5.95 -28.50
CA LEU A 196 -15.54 -7.14 -27.67
C LEU A 196 -14.47 -6.98 -26.59
N GLY A 197 -14.74 -7.45 -25.38
CA GLY A 197 -13.68 -7.73 -24.43
C GLY A 197 -12.85 -8.94 -24.89
N ASP A 198 -11.61 -8.99 -24.50
CA ASP A 198 -10.64 -9.99 -24.95
C ASP A 198 -11.09 -11.43 -24.67
N GLU A 199 -11.66 -11.70 -23.49
CA GLU A 199 -12.21 -13.03 -23.12
C GLU A 199 -13.35 -13.45 -24.04
N VAL A 200 -14.26 -12.51 -24.36
CA VAL A 200 -15.37 -12.78 -25.28
C VAL A 200 -14.86 -13.02 -26.69
N ALA A 201 -13.86 -12.23 -27.11
CA ALA A 201 -13.22 -12.39 -28.41
C ALA A 201 -12.54 -13.77 -28.53
N GLN A 202 -11.80 -14.21 -27.53
CA GLN A 202 -11.17 -15.53 -27.49
C GLN A 202 -12.19 -16.69 -27.44
N ALA A 203 -13.26 -16.53 -26.67
CA ALA A 203 -14.30 -17.56 -26.54
C ALA A 203 -15.10 -17.75 -27.83
N LEU A 204 -15.44 -16.66 -28.52
CA LEU A 204 -16.26 -16.71 -29.74
C LEU A 204 -15.45 -16.86 -31.05
N PHE A 205 -14.15 -16.47 -31.01
CA PHE A 205 -13.24 -16.55 -32.16
C PHE A 205 -11.89 -17.15 -31.76
N PRO A 206 -11.84 -18.44 -31.39
CA PRO A 206 -10.63 -19.07 -30.87
C PRO A 206 -9.46 -19.13 -31.87
N ILE A 207 -9.76 -19.11 -33.17
CA ILE A 207 -8.75 -19.27 -34.24
C ILE A 207 -8.70 -18.03 -35.15
N ASP A 208 -9.82 -17.36 -35.32
CA ASP A 208 -10.00 -16.31 -36.31
C ASP A 208 -9.86 -14.91 -35.73
N ASN A 209 -9.42 -13.94 -36.57
CA ASN A 209 -9.48 -12.53 -36.21
C ASN A 209 -10.95 -12.06 -36.19
N PRO A 210 -11.49 -11.56 -35.08
CA PRO A 210 -12.88 -11.10 -34.99
C PRO A 210 -13.15 -9.76 -35.69
N LEU A 211 -12.12 -8.91 -35.94
CA LEU A 211 -12.32 -7.59 -36.51
C LEU A 211 -12.99 -7.65 -37.90
N GLY A 212 -14.02 -6.81 -38.10
CA GLY A 212 -14.79 -6.73 -39.34
C GLY A 212 -15.81 -7.88 -39.55
N LYS A 213 -15.85 -8.86 -38.62
CA LYS A 213 -16.88 -9.91 -38.66
C LYS A 213 -18.14 -9.47 -37.89
N THR A 214 -19.20 -10.22 -38.04
CA THR A 214 -20.48 -9.98 -37.40
C THR A 214 -20.74 -11.00 -36.31
N ILE A 215 -21.31 -10.53 -35.20
CA ILE A 215 -21.88 -11.37 -34.15
C ILE A 215 -23.35 -11.08 -33.97
N ARG A 216 -24.09 -12.05 -33.42
CA ARG A 216 -25.49 -11.87 -33.05
C ARG A 216 -25.58 -11.67 -31.53
N ILE A 217 -26.24 -10.58 -31.14
CA ILE A 217 -26.60 -10.32 -29.74
C ILE A 217 -28.12 -10.34 -29.69
N ASP A 218 -28.64 -11.33 -28.95
CA ASP A 218 -30.08 -11.58 -28.92
C ASP A 218 -30.64 -11.78 -30.35
N SER A 219 -31.41 -10.84 -30.88
CA SER A 219 -32.04 -10.90 -32.21
C SER A 219 -31.27 -10.13 -33.28
N ASP A 220 -30.33 -9.29 -32.91
CA ASP A 220 -29.69 -8.33 -33.81
C ASP A 220 -28.23 -8.69 -34.14
N TYR A 221 -27.80 -8.31 -35.34
CA TYR A 221 -26.42 -8.48 -35.80
C TYR A 221 -25.62 -7.20 -35.63
N TYR A 222 -24.38 -7.33 -35.13
CA TYR A 222 -23.45 -6.24 -34.88
C TYR A 222 -22.12 -6.49 -35.56
N ASN A 223 -21.51 -5.45 -36.11
CA ASN A 223 -20.18 -5.48 -36.71
C ASN A 223 -19.12 -5.23 -35.64
N ILE A 224 -18.10 -6.09 -35.56
CA ILE A 224 -16.99 -5.95 -34.61
C ILE A 224 -16.02 -4.90 -35.14
N VAL A 225 -15.87 -3.77 -34.41
CA VAL A 225 -14.98 -2.67 -34.77
C VAL A 225 -13.72 -2.60 -33.91
N GLY A 226 -13.71 -3.26 -32.75
CA GLY A 226 -12.56 -3.25 -31.85
C GLY A 226 -12.57 -4.40 -30.85
N ILE A 227 -11.43 -4.58 -30.22
CA ILE A 227 -11.21 -5.54 -29.14
C ILE A 227 -10.57 -4.77 -27.97
N MET A 228 -11.21 -4.84 -26.81
CA MET A 228 -10.71 -4.24 -25.58
C MET A 228 -9.66 -5.16 -24.97
N GLU A 229 -8.55 -4.60 -24.50
CA GLU A 229 -7.47 -5.35 -23.89
C GLU A 229 -7.90 -5.98 -22.56
N SER A 230 -7.42 -7.20 -22.32
CA SER A 230 -7.50 -7.79 -20.98
C SER A 230 -6.51 -7.08 -20.08
N GLU A 231 -6.98 -6.41 -19.03
CA GLU A 231 -6.11 -5.87 -18.01
C GLU A 231 -5.34 -7.03 -17.36
N GLY A 232 -4.06 -7.12 -17.65
CA GLY A 232 -3.18 -8.21 -17.19
C GLY A 232 -2.95 -8.27 -15.69
N PHE A 233 -3.64 -7.47 -14.88
CA PHE A 233 -3.42 -7.35 -13.44
C PHE A 233 -4.60 -7.72 -12.54
N SER A 234 -5.79 -7.97 -13.06
CA SER A 234 -6.94 -8.36 -12.23
C SER A 234 -6.86 -9.79 -11.66
N ASN A 235 -5.81 -10.55 -11.95
CA ASN A 235 -5.68 -11.95 -11.51
C ASN A 235 -4.85 -12.17 -10.24
N LEU A 236 -4.29 -11.14 -9.60
CA LEU A 236 -3.40 -11.32 -8.45
C LEU A 236 -4.08 -11.25 -7.06
N GLY A 237 -5.37 -10.99 -6.98
CA GLY A 237 -6.06 -10.85 -5.67
C GLY A 237 -7.49 -11.31 -5.59
N GLN A 238 -8.13 -11.70 -6.69
CA GLN A 238 -9.53 -12.11 -6.66
C GLN A 238 -9.71 -13.60 -6.94
N ASN A 239 -9.59 -14.43 -5.89
CA ASN A 239 -10.29 -15.72 -5.80
C ASN A 239 -11.82 -15.55 -5.64
N GLN A 240 -12.41 -14.51 -6.24
CA GLN A 240 -13.84 -14.39 -6.41
C GLN A 240 -14.20 -14.85 -7.84
N ALA A 241 -14.25 -16.17 -7.98
CA ALA A 241 -14.94 -16.80 -9.10
C ALA A 241 -16.38 -16.27 -9.13
N GLY A 242 -16.66 -15.29 -10.02
CA GLY A 242 -18.00 -14.73 -10.18
C GLY A 242 -18.10 -13.22 -10.39
N SER A 243 -17.02 -12.45 -10.27
CA SER A 243 -17.07 -11.01 -10.56
C SER A 243 -17.07 -10.76 -12.08
N SER A 244 -18.25 -10.69 -12.68
CA SER A 244 -18.47 -10.30 -14.08
C SER A 244 -18.20 -8.82 -14.37
N ASN A 245 -17.47 -8.13 -13.52
CA ASN A 245 -17.27 -6.67 -13.59
C ASN A 245 -16.04 -6.21 -14.39
N SER A 246 -15.23 -7.14 -14.90
CA SER A 246 -14.06 -6.81 -15.70
C SER A 246 -14.39 -6.57 -17.18
N ALA A 247 -13.75 -5.62 -17.83
CA ALA A 247 -13.91 -5.32 -19.24
C ALA A 247 -13.68 -6.53 -20.18
N PRO A 248 -12.74 -7.44 -19.85
CA PRO A 248 -12.45 -8.59 -20.70
C PRO A 248 -13.64 -9.52 -20.95
N SER A 249 -14.56 -9.63 -19.98
CA SER A 249 -15.74 -10.49 -20.08
C SER A 249 -17.00 -9.76 -20.55
N ARG A 250 -16.89 -8.52 -21.03
CA ARG A 250 -18.01 -7.68 -21.45
C ARG A 250 -17.99 -7.38 -22.95
N VAL A 251 -19.14 -6.94 -23.42
CA VAL A 251 -19.34 -6.48 -24.80
C VAL A 251 -19.85 -5.05 -24.77
N PHE A 252 -19.29 -4.15 -25.56
CA PHE A 252 -19.61 -2.73 -25.58
C PHE A 252 -20.32 -2.34 -26.86
N ILE A 253 -21.45 -1.65 -26.74
CA ILE A 253 -22.24 -1.11 -27.83
C ILE A 253 -22.60 0.36 -27.57
N PRO A 254 -22.97 1.14 -28.59
CA PRO A 254 -23.46 2.51 -28.40
C PRO A 254 -24.69 2.53 -27.47
N PHE A 255 -24.72 3.50 -26.53
CA PHE A 255 -25.83 3.66 -25.58
C PHE A 255 -27.19 3.77 -26.29
N THR A 256 -27.24 4.54 -27.38
CA THR A 256 -28.46 4.75 -28.17
C THR A 256 -28.95 3.44 -28.80
N SER A 257 -28.05 2.60 -29.28
CA SER A 257 -28.38 1.26 -29.81
C SER A 257 -28.88 0.34 -28.70
N SER A 258 -28.26 0.36 -27.50
CA SER A 258 -28.71 -0.42 -26.35
C SER A 258 -30.14 -0.03 -25.93
N LYS A 259 -30.44 1.27 -25.84
CA LYS A 259 -31.76 1.78 -25.45
C LYS A 259 -32.84 1.41 -26.47
N SER A 260 -32.55 1.57 -27.77
CA SER A 260 -33.54 1.30 -28.83
C SER A 260 -33.86 -0.17 -29.03
N ARG A 261 -32.88 -1.10 -28.80
CA ARG A 261 -33.07 -2.53 -29.10
C ARG A 261 -33.44 -3.37 -27.89
N PHE A 262 -32.90 -3.05 -26.72
CA PHE A 262 -33.15 -3.83 -25.51
C PHE A 262 -34.22 -3.21 -24.57
N GLY A 263 -34.72 -2.00 -24.91
CA GLY A 263 -35.72 -1.31 -24.10
C GLY A 263 -35.17 -0.99 -22.68
N GLU A 264 -36.01 -0.54 -21.76
CA GLU A 264 -35.62 -0.21 -20.37
C GLU A 264 -36.00 -1.32 -19.38
N THR A 265 -36.90 -2.20 -19.75
CA THR A 265 -37.43 -3.28 -18.91
C THR A 265 -36.70 -4.58 -19.20
N THR A 266 -36.13 -5.18 -18.18
CA THR A 266 -35.55 -6.54 -18.25
C THR A 266 -36.46 -7.50 -17.52
N THR A 267 -36.89 -8.51 -18.22
CA THR A 267 -37.72 -9.58 -17.65
C THR A 267 -36.90 -10.83 -17.45
N ARG A 268 -36.88 -11.35 -16.24
CA ARG A 268 -36.16 -12.57 -15.87
C ARG A 268 -37.12 -13.61 -15.35
N GLN A 269 -37.08 -14.79 -15.93
CA GLN A 269 -37.86 -15.95 -15.44
C GLN A 269 -37.03 -16.70 -14.40
N THR A 270 -37.48 -16.71 -13.17
CA THR A 270 -36.88 -17.44 -12.05
C THR A 270 -37.78 -18.60 -11.63
N ALA A 271 -37.29 -19.57 -10.86
CA ALA A 271 -38.05 -20.69 -10.35
C ALA A 271 -39.29 -20.28 -9.50
N GLY A 272 -39.36 -19.03 -9.05
CA GLY A 272 -40.43 -18.46 -8.23
C GLY A 272 -41.41 -17.56 -8.99
N GLY A 273 -41.22 -17.31 -10.30
CA GLY A 273 -42.08 -16.42 -11.07
C GLY A 273 -41.33 -15.59 -12.12
N VAL A 274 -42.05 -14.65 -12.74
CA VAL A 274 -41.50 -13.72 -13.70
C VAL A 274 -41.18 -12.42 -12.96
N GLU A 275 -39.91 -12.09 -12.85
CA GLU A 275 -39.42 -10.83 -12.27
C GLU A 275 -39.15 -9.84 -13.39
N SER A 276 -39.77 -8.66 -13.30
CA SER A 276 -39.58 -7.58 -14.27
C SER A 276 -38.98 -6.37 -13.58
N GLU A 277 -37.85 -5.93 -14.07
CA GLU A 277 -37.13 -4.78 -13.56
C GLU A 277 -36.98 -3.70 -14.64
N THR A 278 -37.27 -2.46 -14.29
CA THR A 278 -37.08 -1.32 -15.16
C THR A 278 -36.01 -0.41 -14.59
N VAL A 279 -34.85 -0.40 -15.23
CA VAL A 279 -33.71 0.42 -14.86
C VAL A 279 -33.28 1.19 -16.09
N GLU A 280 -33.35 2.51 -16.04
CA GLU A 280 -32.94 3.35 -17.16
C GLU A 280 -31.42 3.34 -17.33
N LEU A 281 -30.70 3.55 -16.23
CA LEU A 281 -29.22 3.55 -16.17
C LEU A 281 -28.75 2.67 -15.04
N HIS A 282 -27.76 1.81 -15.30
CA HIS A 282 -27.18 0.94 -14.28
C HIS A 282 -25.98 1.60 -13.59
N GLU A 283 -25.26 2.44 -14.32
CA GLU A 283 -24.01 3.04 -13.86
C GLU A 283 -23.84 4.44 -14.49
N ALA A 284 -23.33 5.37 -13.72
CA ALA A 284 -22.90 6.67 -14.20
C ALA A 284 -21.49 6.95 -13.69
N ILE A 285 -20.58 7.33 -14.57
CA ILE A 285 -19.23 7.78 -14.24
C ILE A 285 -19.20 9.28 -14.37
N ILE A 286 -18.96 9.96 -13.26
CA ILE A 286 -18.88 11.42 -13.19
C ILE A 286 -17.39 11.78 -13.11
N GLN A 287 -16.88 12.48 -14.11
CA GLN A 287 -15.51 12.98 -14.15
C GLN A 287 -15.45 14.37 -13.55
N VAL A 288 -14.57 14.56 -12.59
CA VAL A 288 -14.36 15.82 -11.88
C VAL A 288 -13.05 16.46 -12.31
N GLU A 289 -13.03 17.79 -12.47
CA GLU A 289 -11.82 18.55 -12.74
C GLU A 289 -10.96 18.63 -11.48
N GLY A 290 -9.78 17.97 -11.51
CA GLY A 290 -8.85 17.92 -10.36
C GLY A 290 -9.22 16.88 -9.32
N GLN A 291 -8.26 16.57 -8.44
CA GLN A 291 -8.41 15.54 -7.41
C GLN A 291 -8.96 16.10 -6.09
N ASP A 292 -8.72 17.38 -5.81
CA ASP A 292 -9.02 17.97 -4.50
C ASP A 292 -10.52 18.12 -4.22
N GLY A 293 -11.35 18.27 -5.28
CA GLY A 293 -12.79 18.43 -5.16
C GLY A 293 -13.65 17.17 -5.28
N VAL A 294 -13.03 16.00 -5.55
CA VAL A 294 -13.78 14.77 -5.88
C VAL A 294 -14.68 14.30 -4.72
N ILE A 295 -14.20 14.41 -3.49
CA ILE A 295 -14.98 13.99 -2.31
C ILE A 295 -16.16 14.95 -2.08
N GLU A 296 -15.93 16.26 -2.17
CA GLU A 296 -16.98 17.26 -2.02
C GLU A 296 -18.06 17.13 -3.10
N VAL A 297 -17.64 16.90 -4.35
CA VAL A 297 -18.57 16.63 -5.46
C VAL A 297 -19.36 15.34 -5.20
N GLY A 298 -18.72 14.30 -4.65
CA GLY A 298 -19.42 13.07 -4.26
C GLY A 298 -20.52 13.31 -3.23
N GLU A 299 -20.26 14.12 -2.21
CA GLU A 299 -21.25 14.51 -1.19
C GLU A 299 -22.39 15.34 -1.80
N ILE A 300 -22.09 16.25 -2.73
CA ILE A 300 -23.12 17.05 -3.42
C ILE A 300 -24.00 16.14 -4.30
N ILE A 301 -23.41 15.16 -5.00
CA ILE A 301 -24.16 14.16 -5.77
C ILE A 301 -25.10 13.39 -4.86
N ASP A 302 -24.62 12.92 -3.72
CA ASP A 302 -25.42 12.20 -2.73
C ASP A 302 -26.63 13.05 -2.26
N GLN A 303 -26.41 14.32 -1.91
CA GLN A 303 -27.48 15.22 -1.52
C GLN A 303 -28.51 15.48 -2.64
N ILE A 304 -28.08 15.54 -3.90
CA ILE A 304 -28.97 15.70 -5.04
C ILE A 304 -29.83 14.43 -5.22
N LEU A 305 -29.20 13.27 -5.18
CA LEU A 305 -29.90 12.01 -5.35
C LEU A 305 -30.86 11.72 -4.19
N GLN A 306 -30.46 11.96 -2.94
CA GLN A 306 -31.36 11.83 -1.77
C GLN A 306 -32.62 12.68 -1.86
N ARG A 307 -32.56 13.85 -2.48
CA ARG A 307 -33.76 14.72 -2.68
C ARG A 307 -34.67 14.22 -3.81
N ARG A 308 -34.12 13.48 -4.77
CA ARG A 308 -34.84 13.05 -5.97
C ARG A 308 -35.37 11.63 -5.87
N HIS A 309 -34.71 10.77 -5.12
CA HIS A 309 -35.08 9.39 -4.89
C HIS A 309 -35.74 9.23 -3.52
N LYS A 310 -36.86 8.51 -3.47
CA LYS A 310 -37.60 8.26 -2.22
C LYS A 310 -36.91 7.17 -1.39
N ASP A 311 -36.33 6.19 -2.08
CA ASP A 311 -35.64 5.05 -1.51
C ASP A 311 -34.17 5.12 -1.87
N ILE A 312 -33.30 4.50 -1.08
CA ILE A 312 -31.88 4.37 -1.41
C ILE A 312 -31.71 3.26 -2.45
N ASP A 313 -31.84 3.65 -3.71
CA ASP A 313 -31.75 2.78 -4.88
C ASP A 313 -30.48 3.04 -5.71
N TYR A 314 -29.50 3.70 -5.11
CA TYR A 314 -28.18 3.99 -5.70
C TYR A 314 -27.06 3.78 -4.69
N ALA A 315 -25.85 3.60 -5.19
CA ALA A 315 -24.62 3.55 -4.41
C ALA A 315 -23.58 4.47 -5.07
N ILE A 316 -22.91 5.28 -4.26
CA ILE A 316 -21.86 6.19 -4.72
C ILE A 316 -20.52 5.62 -4.27
N GLU A 317 -19.65 5.34 -5.22
CA GLU A 317 -18.29 4.91 -4.97
C GLU A 317 -17.33 6.04 -5.36
N VAL A 318 -16.63 6.59 -4.38
CA VAL A 318 -15.61 7.62 -4.59
C VAL A 318 -14.25 6.96 -4.37
N PRO A 319 -13.51 6.59 -5.43
CA PRO A 319 -12.25 5.86 -5.30
C PRO A 319 -11.22 6.60 -4.43
N LEU A 320 -11.16 7.92 -4.54
CA LEU A 320 -10.27 8.75 -3.71
C LEU A 320 -10.58 8.65 -2.20
N ALA A 321 -11.85 8.56 -1.82
CA ALA A 321 -12.24 8.38 -0.42
C ALA A 321 -11.83 7.00 0.09
N LEU A 322 -11.98 5.97 -0.72
CA LEU A 322 -11.54 4.61 -0.40
C LEU A 322 -10.00 4.55 -0.21
N LEU A 323 -9.25 5.23 -1.08
CA LEU A 323 -7.80 5.33 -0.94
C LEU A 323 -7.40 6.00 0.38
N ARG A 324 -8.00 7.16 0.70
CA ARG A 324 -7.72 7.84 1.98
C ARG A 324 -8.07 6.97 3.18
N GLN A 325 -9.18 6.27 3.14
CA GLN A 325 -9.56 5.33 4.20
C GLN A 325 -8.57 4.17 4.34
N ALA A 326 -8.07 3.64 3.22
CA ALA A 326 -7.04 2.60 3.22
C ALA A 326 -5.72 3.12 3.81
N GLU A 327 -5.29 4.32 3.44
CA GLU A 327 -4.09 4.98 3.99
C GLU A 327 -4.22 5.23 5.50
N GLU A 328 -5.38 5.74 5.98
CA GLU A 328 -5.63 5.93 7.41
C GLU A 328 -5.63 4.60 8.17
N SER A 329 -6.19 3.55 7.60
CA SER A 329 -6.17 2.21 8.20
C SER A 329 -4.76 1.66 8.28
N ALA A 330 -3.97 1.80 7.21
CA ALA A 330 -2.57 1.41 7.18
C ALA A 330 -1.74 2.15 8.24
N LEU A 331 -1.97 3.45 8.44
CA LEU A 331 -1.32 4.24 9.48
C LEU A 331 -1.68 3.74 10.89
N ARG A 332 -2.96 3.40 11.15
CA ARG A 332 -3.37 2.82 12.43
C ARG A 332 -2.66 1.49 12.70
N ASP A 333 -2.62 0.63 11.71
CA ASP A 333 -1.95 -0.66 11.81
C ASP A 333 -0.44 -0.50 12.06
N GLN A 334 0.19 0.48 11.39
CA GLN A 334 1.59 0.83 11.63
C GLN A 334 1.84 1.29 13.07
N ILE A 335 0.95 2.12 13.65
CA ILE A 335 1.09 2.58 15.02
C ILE A 335 0.96 1.40 16.00
N VAL A 336 -0.04 0.54 15.83
CA VAL A 336 -0.29 -0.61 16.71
C VAL A 336 0.89 -1.57 16.71
N ALA A 337 1.38 -1.96 15.54
CA ALA A 337 2.47 -2.90 15.48
C ALA A 337 3.82 -2.25 15.79
N GLY A 338 3.97 -0.96 15.51
CA GLY A 338 5.11 -0.18 16.01
C GLY A 338 5.18 -0.18 17.53
N ALA A 339 4.03 -0.07 18.21
CA ALA A 339 3.95 -0.20 19.67
C ALA A 339 4.33 -1.61 20.16
N ILE A 340 3.82 -2.66 19.51
CA ILE A 340 4.15 -4.05 19.85
C ILE A 340 5.65 -4.32 19.63
N ALA A 341 6.19 -3.89 18.51
CA ALA A 341 7.62 -4.01 18.23
C ALA A 341 8.47 -3.20 19.22
N GLY A 342 8.01 -2.00 19.59
CA GLY A 342 8.63 -1.16 20.61
C GLY A 342 8.71 -1.87 21.97
N ILE A 343 7.63 -2.50 22.41
CA ILE A 343 7.60 -3.31 23.62
C ILE A 343 8.60 -4.48 23.54
N SER A 344 8.64 -5.19 22.41
CA SER A 344 9.59 -6.28 22.17
C SER A 344 11.03 -5.81 22.26
N LEU A 345 11.32 -4.65 21.65
CA LEU A 345 12.64 -4.03 21.71
C LEU A 345 13.02 -3.56 23.13
N LEU A 346 12.07 -3.02 23.90
CA LEU A 346 12.31 -2.67 25.30
C LEU A 346 12.63 -3.91 26.15
N VAL A 347 11.90 -5.00 25.97
CA VAL A 347 12.17 -6.27 26.65
C VAL A 347 13.56 -6.81 26.27
N GLY A 348 13.92 -6.76 24.98
CA GLY A 348 15.26 -7.09 24.51
C GLY A 348 16.34 -6.18 25.11
N GLY A 349 16.08 -4.87 25.22
CA GLY A 349 16.98 -3.90 25.83
C GLY A 349 17.20 -4.16 27.35
N ILE A 350 16.12 -4.43 28.10
CA ILE A 350 16.23 -4.84 29.50
C ILE A 350 17.05 -6.13 29.64
N GLY A 351 16.89 -7.04 28.70
CA GLY A 351 17.69 -8.24 28.63
C GLY A 351 19.18 -7.95 28.44
N ILE A 352 19.55 -7.02 27.52
CA ILE A 352 20.95 -6.58 27.36
C ILE A 352 21.46 -5.99 28.68
N MET A 353 20.71 -5.13 29.33
CA MET A 353 21.10 -4.53 30.61
C MET A 353 21.38 -5.62 31.67
N ASN A 354 20.52 -6.64 31.78
CA ASN A 354 20.70 -7.71 32.74
C ASN A 354 21.91 -8.59 32.44
N ILE A 355 22.19 -8.89 31.15
CA ILE A 355 23.40 -9.62 30.75
C ILE A 355 24.66 -8.83 31.07
N MET A 356 24.63 -7.53 30.73
CA MET A 356 25.76 -6.65 31.00
C MET A 356 26.07 -6.51 32.50
N LEU A 357 25.01 -6.40 33.35
CA LEU A 357 25.19 -6.39 34.80
C LEU A 357 25.81 -7.68 35.34
N ALA A 358 25.35 -8.84 34.84
CA ALA A 358 25.93 -10.13 35.19
C ALA A 358 27.40 -10.22 34.72
N SER A 359 27.69 -9.80 33.49
CA SER A 359 29.08 -9.78 32.96
C SER A 359 29.99 -8.85 33.77
N VAL A 360 29.48 -7.71 34.23
CA VAL A 360 30.23 -6.77 35.10
C VAL A 360 30.55 -7.44 36.43
N THR A 361 29.59 -8.13 37.08
CA THR A 361 29.84 -8.84 38.34
C THR A 361 30.83 -9.98 38.22
N GLU A 362 30.76 -10.77 37.15
CA GLU A 362 31.70 -11.87 36.88
C GLU A 362 33.11 -11.36 36.61
N ARG A 363 33.26 -10.16 35.99
CA ARG A 363 34.56 -9.55 35.64
C ARG A 363 35.01 -8.49 36.64
N THR A 364 34.44 -8.45 37.85
CA THR A 364 34.74 -7.45 38.87
C THR A 364 36.25 -7.35 39.14
N ARG A 365 36.95 -8.47 39.34
CA ARG A 365 38.36 -8.50 39.60
C ARG A 365 39.21 -8.02 38.41
N GLU A 366 38.83 -8.33 37.20
CA GLU A 366 39.50 -7.87 35.98
C GLU A 366 39.38 -6.34 35.81
N ILE A 367 38.20 -5.79 36.08
CA ILE A 367 37.93 -4.36 36.04
C ILE A 367 38.75 -3.65 37.13
N GLY A 368 38.81 -4.20 38.36
CA GLY A 368 39.60 -3.71 39.47
C GLY A 368 41.09 -3.65 39.14
N ILE A 369 41.66 -4.72 38.55
CA ILE A 369 43.07 -4.73 38.12
C ILE A 369 43.34 -3.62 37.07
N ARG A 370 42.47 -3.46 36.06
CA ARG A 370 42.66 -2.42 35.03
C ARG A 370 42.60 -1.03 35.63
N ARG A 371 41.68 -0.79 36.57
CA ARG A 371 41.56 0.48 37.28
C ARG A 371 42.79 0.76 38.15
N ALA A 372 43.28 -0.24 38.87
CA ALA A 372 44.50 -0.13 39.67
C ALA A 372 45.77 0.17 38.83
N LEU A 373 45.86 -0.38 37.60
CA LEU A 373 46.90 -0.12 36.63
C LEU A 373 46.75 1.26 35.91
N GLY A 374 45.74 2.09 36.26
CA GLY A 374 45.57 3.45 35.77
C GLY A 374 44.60 3.59 34.57
N ALA A 375 43.77 2.65 34.28
CA ALA A 375 42.68 2.81 33.28
C ALA A 375 41.73 3.92 33.71
N LYS A 376 41.39 4.84 32.79
CA LYS A 376 40.44 5.92 33.05
C LYS A 376 39.02 5.40 33.10
N ARG A 377 38.16 6.02 33.90
CA ARG A 377 36.72 5.71 33.96
C ARG A 377 36.05 5.66 32.57
N LYS A 378 36.43 6.62 31.71
CA LYS A 378 35.91 6.69 30.33
C LYS A 378 36.29 5.47 29.47
N ASP A 379 37.45 4.87 29.69
CA ASP A 379 37.92 3.70 28.93
C ASP A 379 37.08 2.46 29.29
N ILE A 380 36.73 2.32 30.56
CA ILE A 380 35.84 1.21 31.03
C ILE A 380 34.43 1.43 30.51
N ILE A 381 33.84 2.62 30.61
CA ILE A 381 32.53 2.94 30.06
C ILE A 381 32.47 2.60 28.57
N MET A 382 33.45 3.12 27.80
CA MET A 382 33.50 2.90 26.36
C MET A 382 33.59 1.42 25.99
N GLN A 383 34.38 0.64 26.74
CA GLN A 383 34.55 -0.79 26.51
C GLN A 383 33.21 -1.54 26.65
N PHE A 384 32.50 -1.35 27.78
CA PHE A 384 31.23 -2.04 28.03
C PHE A 384 30.11 -1.51 27.13
N LEU A 385 30.10 -0.21 26.81
CA LEU A 385 29.14 0.37 25.87
C LEU A 385 29.30 -0.20 24.46
N ILE A 386 30.53 -0.34 23.98
CA ILE A 386 30.81 -0.95 22.68
C ILE A 386 30.33 -2.44 22.68
N GLU A 387 30.55 -3.16 23.79
CA GLU A 387 30.10 -4.54 23.94
C GLU A 387 28.55 -4.64 23.82
N ALA A 388 27.81 -3.74 24.48
CA ALA A 388 26.37 -3.65 24.37
C ALA A 388 25.88 -3.31 22.96
N VAL A 389 26.53 -2.36 22.28
CA VAL A 389 26.22 -1.98 20.90
C VAL A 389 26.50 -3.10 19.91
N ILE A 390 27.58 -3.86 20.10
CA ILE A 390 27.89 -5.04 19.28
C ILE A 390 26.79 -6.10 19.47
N LEU A 391 26.37 -6.36 20.71
CA LEU A 391 25.36 -7.36 21.00
C LEU A 391 24.01 -6.99 20.34
N SER A 392 23.59 -5.72 20.49
CA SER A 392 22.38 -5.23 19.84
C SER A 392 22.51 -5.15 18.33
N GLY A 393 23.68 -4.80 17.81
CA GLY A 393 23.97 -4.75 16.38
C GLY A 393 23.91 -6.11 15.71
N VAL A 394 24.45 -7.16 16.35
CA VAL A 394 24.32 -8.54 15.84
C VAL A 394 22.87 -9.00 15.83
N GLY A 395 22.14 -8.76 16.93
CA GLY A 395 20.70 -9.03 17.00
C GLY A 395 19.92 -8.26 15.93
N GLY A 396 20.23 -6.98 15.79
CA GLY A 396 19.62 -6.12 14.76
C GLY A 396 19.88 -6.60 13.33
N LEU A 397 21.10 -7.04 13.04
CA LEU A 397 21.47 -7.55 11.71
C LEU A 397 20.75 -8.86 11.37
N ILE A 398 20.65 -9.79 12.34
CA ILE A 398 19.87 -11.01 12.18
C ILE A 398 18.38 -10.65 11.99
N GLY A 399 17.88 -9.69 12.80
CA GLY A 399 16.52 -9.18 12.68
C GLY A 399 16.23 -8.57 11.31
N VAL A 400 17.17 -7.82 10.73
CA VAL A 400 17.07 -7.28 9.37
C VAL A 400 16.96 -8.39 8.33
N VAL A 401 17.80 -9.42 8.42
CA VAL A 401 17.74 -10.55 7.48
C VAL A 401 16.39 -11.26 7.57
N LEU A 402 15.92 -11.56 8.78
CA LEU A 402 14.61 -12.18 8.98
C LEU A 402 13.47 -11.25 8.56
N GLY A 403 13.57 -9.96 8.85
CA GLY A 403 12.59 -8.95 8.47
C GLY A 403 12.44 -8.75 6.96
N ILE A 404 13.46 -9.06 6.17
CA ILE A 404 13.39 -9.08 4.70
C ILE A 404 12.83 -10.43 4.20
N VAL A 405 13.24 -11.53 4.82
CA VAL A 405 12.84 -12.89 4.39
C VAL A 405 11.37 -13.17 4.69
N ILE A 406 10.86 -12.73 5.85
CA ILE A 406 9.48 -13.01 6.27
C ILE A 406 8.44 -12.42 5.28
N PRO A 407 8.50 -11.13 4.87
CA PRO A 407 7.58 -10.59 3.86
C PRO A 407 7.63 -11.36 2.54
N PHE A 408 8.82 -11.78 2.09
CA PHE A 408 8.96 -12.57 0.88
C PHE A 408 8.24 -13.93 0.99
N ILE A 409 8.32 -14.57 2.15
CA ILE A 409 7.59 -15.83 2.42
C ILE A 409 6.07 -15.55 2.43
N ILE A 410 5.63 -14.46 3.09
CA ILE A 410 4.21 -14.07 3.13
C ILE A 410 3.69 -13.85 1.70
N SER A 411 4.42 -13.13 0.88
CA SER A 411 4.04 -12.91 -0.52
C SER A 411 3.91 -14.22 -1.30
N ALA A 412 4.86 -15.15 -1.13
CA ALA A 412 4.88 -16.42 -1.85
C ALA A 412 3.76 -17.38 -1.45
N PHE A 413 3.36 -17.41 -0.16
CA PHE A 413 2.38 -18.36 0.36
C PHE A 413 0.95 -17.83 0.42
N TRP A 414 0.78 -16.54 0.70
CA TRP A 414 -0.54 -15.90 0.83
C TRP A 414 -0.92 -14.98 -0.32
N GLY A 415 -0.01 -14.76 -1.29
CA GLY A 415 -0.28 -13.90 -2.45
C GLY A 415 -0.43 -12.41 -2.11
N MET A 416 -0.07 -11.99 -0.90
CA MET A 416 -0.11 -10.59 -0.48
C MET A 416 1.05 -9.82 -1.10
N THR A 417 0.79 -8.67 -1.68
CA THR A 417 1.83 -7.78 -2.18
C THR A 417 2.61 -7.18 -1.01
N THR A 418 3.92 -7.45 -0.95
CA THR A 418 4.81 -6.87 0.06
C THR A 418 5.94 -6.12 -0.59
N ILE A 419 6.23 -4.89 -0.12
CA ILE A 419 7.27 -4.04 -0.68
C ILE A 419 8.23 -3.64 0.43
N VAL A 420 9.47 -4.14 0.36
CA VAL A 420 10.52 -3.78 1.31
C VAL A 420 11.23 -2.53 0.80
N THR A 421 10.95 -1.38 1.40
CA THR A 421 11.67 -0.13 1.10
C THR A 421 13.07 -0.17 1.73
N PRO A 422 14.12 0.37 1.07
CA PRO A 422 15.48 0.38 1.63
C PRO A 422 15.59 1.15 2.96
N LEU A 423 14.68 2.06 3.22
CA LEU A 423 14.65 2.88 4.43
C LEU A 423 14.29 2.03 5.68
N ALA A 424 13.40 1.05 5.55
CA ALA A 424 12.92 0.23 6.65
C ALA A 424 14.05 -0.57 7.37
N PRO A 425 14.93 -1.31 6.68
CA PRO A 425 16.07 -1.98 7.30
C PRO A 425 17.05 -1.01 7.99
N ILE A 426 17.31 0.15 7.38
CA ILE A 426 18.21 1.17 7.93
C ILE A 426 17.65 1.74 9.24
N LEU A 427 16.37 2.12 9.26
CA LEU A 427 15.70 2.63 10.45
C LEU A 427 15.68 1.57 11.56
N ALA A 428 15.27 0.35 11.25
CA ALA A 428 15.16 -0.72 12.23
C ALA A 428 16.53 -1.09 12.83
N PHE A 429 17.60 -1.14 12.04
CA PHE A 429 18.96 -1.34 12.52
C PHE A 429 19.45 -0.19 13.40
N SER A 430 19.17 1.05 13.00
CA SER A 430 19.54 2.25 13.78
C SER A 430 18.84 2.27 15.14
N ILE A 431 17.57 1.90 15.20
CA ILE A 431 16.81 1.76 16.45
C ILE A 431 17.41 0.67 17.33
N SER A 432 17.78 -0.47 16.77
CA SER A 432 18.45 -1.56 17.50
C SER A 432 19.78 -1.09 18.12
N ALA A 433 20.62 -0.39 17.36
CA ALA A 433 21.86 0.17 17.86
C ALA A 433 21.64 1.20 18.99
N LEU A 434 20.63 2.07 18.83
CA LEU A 434 20.25 3.06 19.83
C LEU A 434 19.82 2.38 21.15
N ILE A 435 19.05 1.30 21.08
CA ILE A 435 18.64 0.51 22.24
C ILE A 435 19.86 -0.08 22.94
N GLY A 436 20.84 -0.61 22.19
CA GLY A 436 22.10 -1.07 22.77
C GLY A 436 22.84 0.03 23.54
N VAL A 437 22.84 1.26 23.02
CA VAL A 437 23.42 2.42 23.72
C VAL A 437 22.63 2.74 24.98
N ILE A 438 21.32 2.91 24.89
CA ILE A 438 20.46 3.33 26.04
C ILE A 438 20.58 2.33 27.18
N PHE A 439 20.38 1.04 26.91
CA PHE A 439 20.41 0.01 27.94
C PHE A 439 21.82 -0.42 28.35
N GLY A 440 22.86 -0.13 27.54
CA GLY A 440 24.25 -0.35 27.87
C GLY A 440 24.88 0.72 28.74
N ILE A 441 24.34 1.95 28.78
CA ILE A 441 24.89 3.07 29.55
C ILE A 441 24.94 2.75 31.05
N TYR A 442 23.84 2.31 31.64
CA TYR A 442 23.76 2.06 33.07
C TYR A 442 24.76 1.00 33.58
N PRO A 443 24.84 -0.22 32.99
CA PRO A 443 25.86 -1.21 33.37
C PRO A 443 27.28 -0.72 33.19
N SER A 444 27.53 0.04 32.10
CA SER A 444 28.87 0.57 31.80
C SER A 444 29.34 1.59 32.85
N ILE A 445 28.44 2.44 33.33
CA ILE A 445 28.74 3.41 34.41
C ILE A 445 28.99 2.64 35.70
N ARG A 446 28.17 1.67 36.05
CA ARG A 446 28.32 0.84 37.25
C ARG A 446 29.65 0.09 37.28
N ALA A 447 30.09 -0.46 36.12
CA ALA A 447 31.41 -1.06 35.98
C ALA A 447 32.56 -0.08 36.21
N ALA A 448 32.41 1.17 35.74
CA ALA A 448 33.43 2.20 35.88
C ALA A 448 33.52 2.82 37.28
N ASP A 449 32.44 2.71 38.08
CA ASP A 449 32.35 3.27 39.44
C ASP A 449 32.80 2.29 40.53
N MET A 450 33.15 1.05 40.18
CA MET A 450 33.67 0.10 41.13
C MET A 450 34.97 0.56 41.81
N ASP A 451 35.05 0.38 43.13
CA ASP A 451 36.28 0.63 43.90
C ASP A 451 37.31 -0.47 43.59
N PRO A 452 38.53 -0.10 43.14
CA PRO A 452 39.57 -1.07 42.82
C PRO A 452 39.98 -1.95 44.03
N VAL A 453 39.92 -1.37 45.25
CA VAL A 453 40.31 -2.08 46.48
C VAL A 453 39.27 -3.15 46.81
N GLU A 454 37.98 -2.80 46.74
CA GLU A 454 36.86 -3.71 46.97
C GLU A 454 36.77 -4.80 45.93
N ALA A 455 37.03 -4.43 44.63
CA ALA A 455 37.02 -5.36 43.52
C ALA A 455 38.15 -6.43 43.60
N LEU A 456 39.27 -6.10 44.24
CA LEU A 456 40.38 -7.03 44.42
C LEU A 456 40.20 -7.93 45.69
N ARG A 457 39.32 -7.55 46.58
CA ARG A 457 39.03 -8.26 47.83
C ARG A 457 37.91 -9.31 47.67
N HIS A 458 37.14 -9.25 46.59
CA HIS A 458 36.12 -10.23 46.27
C HIS A 458 36.79 -11.52 45.77
N GLU A 459 36.65 -12.60 46.52
CA GLU A 459 36.96 -13.97 46.08
C GLU A 459 35.90 -14.49 45.12
#